data_058e7a59fb778feb5e28c35970c03d69
#
_entry.id   058e7a59fb778feb5e28c35970c03d69
#
_cell.length_a   1.000
_cell.length_b   1.000
_cell.length_c   1.000
_cell.angle_alpha   90.00
_cell.angle_beta   90.00
_cell.angle_gamma   90.00
#
_symmetry.space_group_name_H-M   'P 1'
#
loop_
_entity.id
_entity.type
_entity.pdbx_description
1 polymer ?
#
loop_
_entity_poly.entity_id
_entity_poly.type
_entity_poly.pdbx_seq_one_letter_code
_entity_poly.pdbx_strand_id
1 'polypeptide(L)'
;DLKEKMIEFSKGNLKHYGFEGNLINSDFKEISNLKFGSIVCDPPYGIASTSGGENIKELMRRGLDVFQNCMEKKQRLVVAVSDYRTIKHKNLTQIYKFEWYIHKSLTRNIIVLEKN
;
A
#
# COMPACT_ATOMS: atom_id res chain seq x y z
N ASP A 1 1.79 -4.05 -9.78
CA ASP A 1 0.74 -3.25 -10.44
C ASP A 1 -0.05 -4.09 -11.42
N LEU A 2 -1.34 -3.76 -11.62
CA LEU A 2 -2.21 -4.45 -12.59
C LEU A 2 -1.92 -4.06 -14.03
N LYS A 3 -1.37 -2.87 -14.24
CA LYS A 3 -1.15 -2.31 -15.57
C LYS A 3 0.29 -2.56 -16.03
N GLU A 4 0.45 -3.35 -17.08
CA GLU A 4 1.74 -3.64 -17.70
C GLU A 4 2.54 -2.37 -18.03
N LYS A 5 1.88 -1.34 -18.57
CA LYS A 5 2.49 -0.04 -18.84
C LYS A 5 3.12 0.62 -17.60
N MET A 6 2.53 0.45 -16.41
CA MET A 6 3.10 0.95 -15.16
C MET A 6 4.34 0.16 -14.75
N ILE A 7 4.36 -1.13 -15.02
CA ILE A 7 5.54 -1.98 -14.81
C ILE A 7 6.69 -1.52 -15.72
N GLU A 8 6.41 -1.26 -17.01
CA GLU A 8 7.43 -0.73 -17.94
C GLU A 8 7.98 0.62 -17.48
N PHE A 9 7.12 1.56 -17.06
CA PHE A 9 7.57 2.85 -16.56
C PHE A 9 8.43 2.70 -15.28
N SER A 10 8.01 1.84 -14.36
CA SER A 10 8.78 1.56 -13.14
C SER A 10 10.15 0.96 -13.45
N LYS A 11 10.22 0.06 -14.43
CA LYS A 11 11.48 -0.52 -14.91
C LYS A 11 12.41 0.55 -15.49
N GLY A 12 11.86 1.46 -16.30
CA GLY A 12 12.61 2.59 -16.85
C GLY A 12 13.16 3.51 -15.76
N ASN A 13 12.34 3.84 -14.76
CA ASN A 13 12.75 4.68 -13.64
C ASN A 13 13.85 4.01 -12.80
N LEU A 14 13.69 2.75 -12.43
CA LEU A 14 14.71 2.01 -11.67
C LEU A 14 16.05 2.00 -12.42
N LYS A 15 16.01 1.69 -13.72
CA LYS A 15 17.22 1.70 -14.58
C LYS A 15 17.88 3.09 -14.63
N HIS A 16 17.05 4.15 -14.78
CA HIS A 16 17.58 5.54 -14.85
C HIS A 16 18.32 5.94 -13.57
N TYR A 17 17.82 5.54 -12.41
CA TYR A 17 18.43 5.85 -11.11
C TYR A 17 19.44 4.81 -10.62
N GLY A 18 19.73 3.77 -11.41
CA GLY A 18 20.69 2.73 -11.05
C GLY A 18 20.23 1.80 -9.94
N PHE A 19 18.91 1.65 -9.77
CA PHE A 19 18.33 0.71 -8.82
C PHE A 19 17.88 -0.59 -9.48
N GLU A 20 17.97 -1.67 -8.75
CA GLU A 20 17.37 -2.96 -9.10
C GLU A 20 16.10 -3.19 -8.27
N GLY A 21 15.13 -3.87 -8.86
CA GLY A 21 13.88 -4.20 -8.18
C GLY A 21 13.13 -5.32 -8.89
N ASN A 22 12.42 -6.13 -8.13
CA ASN A 22 11.55 -7.16 -8.66
C ASN A 22 10.16 -6.54 -8.94
N LEU A 23 9.79 -6.45 -10.21
CA LEU A 23 8.53 -5.87 -10.67
C LEU A 23 7.55 -7.00 -11.00
N ILE A 24 6.37 -6.95 -10.40
CA ILE A 24 5.34 -7.98 -10.57
C ILE A 24 4.09 -7.35 -11.19
N ASN A 25 3.71 -7.83 -12.38
CA ASN A 25 2.47 -7.43 -13.05
C ASN A 25 1.32 -8.34 -12.59
N SER A 26 0.69 -7.99 -11.48
CA SER A 26 -0.43 -8.76 -10.91
C SER A 26 -1.26 -7.94 -9.93
N ASP A 27 -2.40 -8.49 -9.51
CA ASP A 27 -3.10 -8.03 -8.31
C ASP A 27 -2.25 -8.35 -7.06
N PHE A 28 -2.28 -7.48 -6.07
CA PHE A 28 -1.51 -7.69 -4.83
C PHE A 28 -1.89 -8.97 -4.06
N LYS A 29 -3.06 -9.56 -4.30
CA LYS A 29 -3.43 -10.86 -3.72
C LYS A 29 -2.47 -12.00 -4.12
N GLU A 30 -1.85 -11.89 -5.28
CA GLU A 30 -0.91 -12.90 -5.80
C GLU A 30 0.41 -12.93 -5.01
N ILE A 31 0.71 -11.87 -4.25
CA ILE A 31 1.90 -11.82 -3.41
C ILE A 31 1.69 -12.38 -1.99
N SER A 32 0.51 -12.90 -1.68
CA SER A 32 0.14 -13.37 -0.33
C SER A 32 1.09 -14.42 0.29
N ASN A 33 1.82 -15.15 -0.56
CA ASN A 33 2.80 -16.16 -0.15
C ASN A 33 4.23 -15.63 -0.01
N LEU A 34 4.47 -14.37 -0.39
CA LEU A 34 5.79 -13.76 -0.26
C LEU A 34 6.00 -13.23 1.16
N LYS A 35 7.27 -13.08 1.55
CA LYS A 35 7.65 -12.48 2.84
C LYS A 35 8.47 -11.21 2.60
N PHE A 36 8.15 -10.17 3.35
CA PHE A 36 8.79 -8.86 3.24
C PHE A 36 9.23 -8.37 4.62
N GLY A 37 10.39 -7.72 4.70
CA GLY A 37 10.87 -7.08 5.92
C GLY A 37 10.06 -5.84 6.31
N SER A 38 9.58 -5.10 5.31
CA SER A 38 8.66 -3.97 5.47
C SER A 38 7.84 -3.78 4.21
N ILE A 39 6.69 -3.13 4.35
CA ILE A 39 5.79 -2.83 3.23
C ILE A 39 5.48 -1.32 3.25
N VAL A 40 5.55 -0.68 2.10
CA VAL A 40 5.13 0.72 1.91
C VAL A 40 4.18 0.77 0.73
N CYS A 41 3.02 1.37 0.90
CA CYS A 41 2.05 1.51 -0.17
C CYS A 41 1.28 2.82 -0.11
N ASP A 42 0.91 3.31 -1.30
CA ASP A 42 0.04 4.47 -1.52
C ASP A 42 -1.13 4.01 -2.39
N PRO A 43 -2.18 3.42 -1.78
CA PRO A 43 -3.32 2.88 -2.50
C PRO A 43 -4.18 3.98 -3.11
N PRO A 44 -5.06 3.66 -4.08
CA PRO A 44 -5.97 4.64 -4.65
C PRO A 44 -6.90 5.24 -3.61
N TYR A 45 -7.15 6.57 -3.68
CA TYR A 45 -8.03 7.28 -2.74
C TYR A 45 -9.50 7.34 -3.19
N GLY A 46 -9.83 6.82 -4.36
CA GLY A 46 -11.20 6.78 -4.89
C GLY A 46 -11.70 8.09 -5.51
N ILE A 47 -10.90 9.15 -5.52
CA ILE A 47 -11.30 10.47 -6.06
C ILE A 47 -10.79 10.67 -7.49
N ALA A 48 -9.53 10.31 -7.76
CA ALA A 48 -8.88 10.50 -9.06
C ALA A 48 -8.24 9.22 -9.63
N SER A 49 -8.26 8.15 -8.90
CA SER A 49 -7.68 6.86 -9.27
C SER A 49 -8.74 5.78 -9.35
N THR A 50 -8.66 4.98 -10.39
CA THR A 50 -9.56 3.85 -10.56
C THR A 50 -9.15 2.70 -9.62
N SER A 51 -10.05 2.33 -8.73
CA SER A 51 -9.94 1.12 -7.89
C SER A 51 -10.31 -0.17 -8.66
N GLY A 52 -10.42 -0.09 -9.99
CA GLY A 52 -10.95 -1.19 -10.81
C GLY A 52 -12.43 -1.48 -10.56
N GLY A 53 -13.20 -0.50 -10.03
CA GLY A 53 -14.61 -0.66 -9.67
C GLY A 53 -14.85 -1.19 -8.25
N GLU A 54 -13.78 -1.55 -7.53
CA GLU A 54 -13.87 -2.02 -6.15
C GLU A 54 -14.09 -0.86 -5.17
N ASN A 55 -14.91 -1.05 -4.15
CA ASN A 55 -15.07 -0.09 -3.07
C ASN A 55 -13.75 0.07 -2.28
N ILE A 56 -13.33 1.31 -2.03
CA ILE A 56 -12.06 1.61 -1.37
C ILE A 56 -11.95 0.94 0.01
N LYS A 57 -13.02 0.85 0.78
CA LYS A 57 -12.99 0.18 2.10
C LYS A 57 -12.72 -1.32 1.95
N GLU A 58 -13.32 -1.96 0.96
CA GLU A 58 -13.09 -3.38 0.65
C GLU A 58 -11.68 -3.60 0.13
N LEU A 59 -11.19 -2.75 -0.77
CA LEU A 59 -9.82 -2.78 -1.25
C LEU A 59 -8.82 -2.68 -0.09
N MET A 60 -9.03 -1.74 0.83
CA MET A 60 -8.17 -1.55 2.00
C MET A 60 -8.23 -2.75 2.95
N ARG A 61 -9.43 -3.28 3.24
CA ARG A 61 -9.59 -4.48 4.08
C ARG A 61 -8.83 -5.66 3.48
N ARG A 62 -9.04 -5.94 2.21
CA ARG A 62 -8.36 -7.01 1.48
C ARG A 62 -6.84 -6.80 1.43
N GLY A 63 -6.40 -5.55 1.24
CA GLY A 63 -4.98 -5.19 1.28
C GLY A 63 -4.34 -5.49 2.63
N LEU A 64 -4.97 -5.07 3.72
CA LEU A 64 -4.46 -5.33 5.07
C LEU A 64 -4.42 -6.84 5.39
N ASP A 65 -5.43 -7.61 4.94
CA ASP A 65 -5.43 -9.07 5.07
C ASP A 65 -4.22 -9.71 4.37
N VAL A 66 -3.92 -9.30 3.14
CA VAL A 66 -2.77 -9.81 2.38
C VAL A 66 -1.46 -9.36 3.00
N PHE A 67 -1.30 -8.07 3.26
CA PHE A 67 -0.04 -7.50 3.75
C PHE A 67 0.35 -8.08 5.10
N GLN A 68 -0.60 -8.25 6.03
CA GLN A 68 -0.27 -8.84 7.31
C GLN A 68 0.18 -10.32 7.19
N ASN A 69 -0.27 -11.06 6.16
CA ASN A 69 0.22 -12.42 5.89
C ASN A 69 1.65 -12.42 5.33
N CYS A 70 2.04 -11.36 4.62
CA CYS A 70 3.38 -11.18 4.08
C CYS A 70 4.42 -10.74 5.12
N MET A 71 4.01 -10.42 6.35
CA MET A 71 4.85 -9.85 7.40
C MET A 71 5.04 -10.82 8.56
N GLU A 72 6.19 -10.74 9.20
CA GLU A 72 6.46 -11.37 10.50
C GLU A 72 6.19 -10.40 11.66
N LYS A 73 6.16 -10.90 12.89
CA LYS A 73 5.98 -10.07 14.09
C LYS A 73 6.99 -8.93 14.13
N LYS A 74 6.53 -7.76 14.59
CA LYS A 74 7.32 -6.52 14.71
C LYS A 74 7.75 -5.88 13.39
N GLN A 75 7.43 -6.46 12.26
CA GLN A 75 7.63 -5.79 10.97
C GLN A 75 6.57 -4.72 10.73
N ARG A 76 6.87 -3.77 9.83
CA ARG A 76 6.09 -2.55 9.65
C ARG A 76 5.47 -2.46 8.27
N LEU A 77 4.23 -1.99 8.28
CA LEU A 77 3.48 -1.54 7.09
C LEU A 77 3.26 -0.04 7.19
N VAL A 78 3.68 0.69 6.18
CA VAL A 78 3.37 2.12 6.03
C VAL A 78 2.36 2.27 4.91
N VAL A 79 1.24 2.94 5.20
CA VAL A 79 0.19 3.19 4.22
C VAL A 79 -0.25 4.64 4.23
N ALA A 80 -0.34 5.25 3.05
CA ALA A 80 -0.90 6.58 2.88
C ALA A 80 -2.37 6.48 2.48
N VAL A 81 -3.26 7.17 3.20
CA VAL A 81 -4.71 7.14 2.94
C VAL A 81 -5.34 8.51 3.16
N SER A 82 -6.48 8.76 2.53
CA SER A 82 -7.29 9.96 2.81
C SER A 82 -8.13 9.81 4.08
N ASP A 83 -8.66 8.62 4.35
CA ASP A 83 -9.44 8.31 5.56
C ASP A 83 -8.76 7.23 6.41
N TYR A 84 -8.09 7.63 7.49
CA TYR A 84 -7.39 6.72 8.39
C TYR A 84 -8.32 5.75 9.14
N ARG A 85 -9.62 6.04 9.23
CA ARG A 85 -10.61 5.18 9.92
C ARG A 85 -10.81 3.85 9.20
N THR A 86 -10.41 3.78 7.92
CA THR A 86 -10.44 2.54 7.13
C THR A 86 -9.29 1.58 7.49
N ILE A 87 -8.28 2.07 8.24
CA ILE A 87 -7.06 1.33 8.56
C ILE A 87 -7.20 0.65 9.92
N LYS A 88 -7.92 -0.46 9.94
CA LYS A 88 -8.10 -1.29 11.14
C LYS A 88 -7.96 -2.77 10.80
N HIS A 89 -7.11 -3.47 11.54
CA HIS A 89 -6.94 -4.91 11.40
C HIS A 89 -6.51 -5.54 12.73
N LYS A 90 -7.08 -6.71 13.09
CA LYS A 90 -6.84 -7.37 14.40
C LYS A 90 -5.38 -7.76 14.67
N ASN A 91 -4.61 -8.03 13.61
CA ASN A 91 -3.21 -8.45 13.70
C ASN A 91 -2.21 -7.31 13.48
N LEU A 92 -2.69 -6.06 13.39
CA LEU A 92 -1.85 -4.89 13.14
C LEU A 92 -2.18 -3.81 14.18
N THR A 93 -1.15 -3.25 14.78
CA THR A 93 -1.27 -2.15 15.74
C THR A 93 -0.74 -0.86 15.12
N GLN A 94 -1.54 0.19 15.13
CA GLN A 94 -1.07 1.51 14.72
C GLN A 94 -0.08 2.05 15.74
N ILE A 95 1.16 2.33 15.30
CA ILE A 95 2.22 2.87 16.15
C ILE A 95 2.49 4.35 15.89
N TYR A 96 2.29 4.82 14.63
CA TYR A 96 2.41 6.24 14.30
C TYR A 96 1.32 6.65 13.31
N LYS A 97 0.97 7.95 13.35
CA LYS A 97 0.11 8.63 12.39
C LYS A 97 0.69 10.02 12.15
N PHE A 98 0.85 10.36 10.87
CA PHE A 98 1.26 11.68 10.42
C PHE A 98 0.22 12.23 9.45
N GLU A 99 -0.07 13.52 9.53
CA GLU A 99 -0.95 14.21 8.61
C GLU A 99 -0.13 15.09 7.68
N TRP A 100 -0.34 14.92 6.39
CA TRP A 100 0.30 15.70 5.35
C TRP A 100 -0.76 16.43 4.53
N TYR A 101 -0.91 17.73 4.79
CA TYR A 101 -1.79 18.57 4.00
C TYR A 101 -1.24 18.74 2.59
N ILE A 102 -2.04 18.39 1.58
CA ILE A 102 -1.70 18.52 0.17
C ILE A 102 -2.41 19.75 -0.41
N HIS A 103 -3.73 19.81 -0.28
CA HIS A 103 -4.54 20.94 -0.69
C HIS A 103 -5.92 20.88 0.00
N LYS A 104 -6.77 21.89 -0.25
CA LYS A 104 -8.08 22.09 0.39
C LYS A 104 -8.97 20.84 0.50
N SER A 105 -8.91 19.94 -0.49
CA SER A 105 -9.73 18.73 -0.55
C SER A 105 -8.97 17.45 -0.22
N LEU A 106 -7.68 17.53 0.12
CA LEU A 106 -6.87 16.33 0.38
C LEU A 106 -5.85 16.56 1.50
N THR A 107 -6.02 15.84 2.58
CA THR A 107 -4.99 15.57 3.57
C THR A 107 -4.64 14.09 3.51
N ARG A 108 -3.37 13.77 3.32
CA ARG A 108 -2.87 12.40 3.41
C ARG A 108 -2.59 12.05 4.86
N ASN A 109 -3.11 10.91 5.29
CA ASN A 109 -2.75 10.32 6.56
C ASN A 109 -1.73 9.20 6.29
N ILE A 110 -0.51 9.38 6.77
CA ILE A 110 0.53 8.36 6.70
C ILE A 110 0.46 7.57 8.00
N ILE A 111 0.04 6.32 7.88
CA ILE A 111 -0.18 5.43 9.02
C ILE A 111 0.93 4.39 9.04
N VAL A 112 1.58 4.23 10.19
CA VAL A 112 2.55 3.16 10.42
C VAL A 112 1.91 2.12 11.31
N LEU A 113 1.81 0.92 10.79
CA LEU A 113 1.29 -0.26 11.48
C LEU A 113 2.42 -1.24 11.77
N GLU A 114 2.37 -1.87 12.92
CA GLU A 114 3.28 -2.95 13.31
C GLU A 114 2.50 -4.24 13.44
N LYS A 115 3.06 -5.34 12.94
CA LYS A 115 2.46 -6.68 13.11
C LYS A 115 2.61 -7.17 14.54
N ASN A 116 1.49 -7.63 15.11
CA ASN A 116 1.40 -8.17 16.48
C ASN A 116 2.17 -9.50 16.63
#